data_0c8d1740fec233c2340143769211749d
#
_entry.id   0c8d1740fec233c2340143769211749d
#
_cell.length_a   1.000
_cell.length_b   1.000
_cell.length_c   1.000
_cell.angle_alpha   90.00
_cell.angle_beta   90.00
_cell.angle_gamma   90.00
#
_symmetry.space_group_name_H-M   'P 1'
#
loop_
_entity.id
_entity.type
_entity.pdbx_description
1 polymer ?
#
loop_
_entity_poly.entity_id
_entity_poly.type
_entity_poly.pdbx_seq_one_letter_code
_entity_poly.pdbx_strand_id
1 'polypeptide(L)' 'MSNLEKYDNAFMEALEVAQDQLADLSYQSIDAWDSVGHMNLIATLEDAFDIMMDTDDIIDFSSYEKGKEILSANYQIEF' A
#
# COMPACT_ATOMS: atom_id res chain seq x y z
N MET A 1 -11.95 12.49 3.67
CA MET A 1 -11.03 11.43 4.10
C MET A 1 -9.60 11.87 3.80
N SER A 2 -8.72 11.78 4.78
CA SER A 2 -7.31 12.15 4.57
C SER A 2 -6.60 11.12 3.69
N ASN A 3 -5.44 11.50 3.15
CA ASN A 3 -4.65 10.56 2.35
C ASN A 3 -4.16 9.38 3.20
N LEU A 4 -3.81 9.62 4.46
CA LEU A 4 -3.42 8.54 5.37
C LEU A 4 -4.58 7.56 5.58
N GLU A 5 -5.79 8.05 5.77
CA GLU A 5 -6.96 7.20 5.92
C GLU A 5 -7.22 6.37 4.65
N LYS A 6 -7.07 6.98 3.47
CA LYS A 6 -7.20 6.25 2.21
C LYS A 6 -6.16 5.14 2.09
N TYR A 7 -4.93 5.45 2.48
CA TYR A 7 -3.82 4.51 2.45
C TYR A 7 -4.08 3.33 3.39
N ASP A 8 -4.44 3.63 4.62
CA ASP A 8 -4.72 2.62 5.63
C ASP A 8 -5.91 1.75 5.22
N ASN A 9 -6.97 2.36 4.70
CA ASN A 9 -8.16 1.62 4.25
C ASN A 9 -7.83 0.68 3.09
N ALA A 10 -6.95 1.08 2.19
CA ALA A 10 -6.53 0.23 1.08
C ALA A 10 -5.84 -1.03 1.60
N PHE A 11 -4.95 -0.89 2.57
CA PHE A 11 -4.29 -2.04 3.19
C PHE A 11 -5.29 -2.95 3.91
N MET A 12 -6.18 -2.37 4.70
CA MET A 12 -7.16 -3.16 5.44
C MET A 12 -8.09 -3.92 4.50
N GLU A 13 -8.51 -3.30 3.41
CA GLU A 13 -9.38 -3.92 2.43
C GLU A 13 -8.66 -5.01 1.63
N ALA A 14 -7.49 -4.70 1.11
CA ALA A 14 -6.78 -5.61 0.21
C ALA A 14 -6.18 -6.80 0.94
N LEU A 15 -5.67 -6.61 2.15
CA LEU A 15 -4.98 -7.63 2.92
C LEU A 15 -5.80 -8.18 4.08
N GLU A 16 -6.98 -7.63 4.32
CA GLU A 16 -7.90 -8.07 5.40
C GLU A 16 -7.22 -8.04 6.77
N VAL A 17 -6.54 -6.94 7.08
CA VAL A 17 -5.85 -6.73 8.35
C VAL A 17 -6.51 -5.62 9.14
N ALA A 18 -6.24 -5.59 10.46
CA ALA A 18 -6.71 -4.54 11.34
C ALA A 18 -5.76 -3.34 11.31
N GLN A 19 -6.27 -2.17 11.68
CA GLN A 19 -5.50 -0.93 11.65
C GLN A 19 -4.25 -0.99 12.54
N ASP A 20 -4.32 -1.68 13.67
CA ASP A 20 -3.19 -1.78 14.60
C ASP A 20 -2.08 -2.70 14.10
N GLN A 21 -2.31 -3.42 13.01
CA GLN A 21 -1.30 -4.28 12.40
C GLN A 21 -0.48 -3.58 11.32
N LEU A 22 -0.94 -2.41 10.84
CA LEU A 22 -0.41 -1.79 9.62
C LEU A 22 1.06 -1.39 9.72
N ALA A 23 1.46 -0.76 10.83
CA ALA A 23 2.80 -0.19 10.95
C ALA A 23 3.93 -1.21 10.79
N ASP A 24 3.66 -2.46 11.13
CA ASP A 24 4.65 -3.53 11.12
C ASP A 24 4.59 -4.42 9.88
N LEU A 25 3.67 -4.11 8.94
CA LEU A 25 3.50 -4.96 7.76
C LEU A 25 4.64 -4.81 6.76
N SER A 26 5.10 -5.95 6.26
CA SER A 26 6.02 -6.01 5.14
C SER A 26 5.62 -7.16 4.22
N TYR A 27 6.15 -7.15 3.01
CA TYR A 27 5.84 -8.16 2.00
C TYR A 27 6.16 -9.55 2.58
N GLN A 28 5.18 -10.44 2.50
CA GLN A 28 5.26 -11.82 3.01
C GLN A 28 5.37 -11.94 4.54
N SER A 29 5.15 -10.86 5.29
CA SER A 29 5.10 -10.96 6.75
C SER A 29 3.81 -11.60 7.23
N ILE A 30 2.77 -11.60 6.38
CA ILE A 30 1.52 -12.31 6.61
C ILE A 30 1.17 -13.08 5.33
N ASP A 31 0.38 -14.12 5.47
CA ASP A 31 -0.02 -14.97 4.33
C ASP A 31 -0.76 -14.18 3.25
N ALA A 32 -1.58 -13.23 3.66
CA ALA A 32 -2.37 -12.43 2.73
C ALA A 32 -1.51 -11.54 1.83
N TRP A 33 -0.33 -11.15 2.27
CA TRP A 33 0.57 -10.31 1.47
C TRP A 33 1.59 -11.16 0.73
N ASP A 34 1.09 -11.96 -0.19
CA ASP A 34 1.88 -12.71 -1.16
C ASP A 34 1.84 -11.97 -2.51
N SER A 35 2.26 -12.62 -3.58
CA SER A 35 2.28 -12.01 -4.92
C SER A 35 0.90 -11.54 -5.36
N VAL A 36 -0.14 -12.33 -5.10
CA VAL A 36 -1.52 -11.99 -5.47
C VAL A 36 -2.03 -10.84 -4.60
N GLY A 37 -1.82 -10.94 -3.28
CA GLY A 37 -2.22 -9.89 -2.35
C GLY A 37 -1.51 -8.57 -2.64
N HIS A 38 -0.24 -8.64 -3.06
CA HIS A 38 0.52 -7.46 -3.43
C HIS A 38 -0.13 -6.73 -4.62
N MET A 39 -0.48 -7.47 -5.66
CA MET A 39 -1.14 -6.87 -6.84
C MET A 39 -2.52 -6.31 -6.50
N ASN A 40 -3.27 -6.97 -5.63
CA ASN A 40 -4.55 -6.45 -5.15
C ASN A 40 -4.36 -5.14 -4.37
N LEU A 41 -3.34 -5.09 -3.52
CA LEU A 41 -3.02 -3.88 -2.77
C LEU A 41 -2.66 -2.72 -3.70
N ILE A 42 -1.79 -2.98 -4.67
CA ILE A 42 -1.38 -1.96 -5.64
C ILE A 42 -2.60 -1.44 -6.41
N ALA A 43 -3.46 -2.34 -6.91
CA ALA A 43 -4.66 -1.94 -7.63
C ALA A 43 -5.60 -1.09 -6.77
N THR A 44 -5.75 -1.46 -5.51
CA THR A 44 -6.59 -0.71 -4.57
C THR A 44 -6.03 0.68 -4.32
N LEU A 45 -4.71 0.80 -4.19
CA LEU A 45 -4.03 2.09 -4.00
C LEU A 45 -4.15 2.97 -5.24
N GLU A 46 -3.99 2.38 -6.43
CA GLU A 46 -4.14 3.11 -7.69
C GLU A 46 -5.55 3.70 -7.80
N ASP A 47 -6.57 2.93 -7.44
CA ASP A 47 -7.95 3.40 -7.42
C ASP A 47 -8.17 4.51 -6.38
N ALA A 48 -7.64 4.30 -5.18
CA ALA A 48 -7.86 5.23 -4.07
C ALA A 48 -7.26 6.61 -4.33
N PHE A 49 -6.11 6.66 -4.99
CA PHE A 49 -5.38 7.90 -5.25
C PHE A 49 -5.45 8.36 -6.71
N ASP A 50 -6.14 7.59 -7.56
CA ASP A 50 -6.26 7.89 -8.99
C ASP A 50 -4.90 8.07 -9.64
N ILE A 51 -4.01 7.09 -9.44
CA ILE A 51 -2.64 7.08 -9.95
C ILE A 51 -2.37 5.76 -10.68
N MET A 52 -1.31 5.77 -11.48
CA MET A 52 -0.76 4.55 -12.08
C MET A 52 0.67 4.40 -11.59
N MET A 53 0.94 3.33 -10.86
CA MET A 53 2.27 3.09 -10.32
C MET A 53 3.18 2.43 -11.35
N ASP A 54 4.43 2.90 -11.40
CA ASP A 54 5.45 2.30 -12.26
C ASP A 54 5.85 0.93 -11.74
N THR A 55 6.27 0.05 -12.65
CA THR A 55 6.68 -1.31 -12.30
C THR A 55 7.78 -1.32 -11.23
N ASP A 56 8.77 -0.43 -11.35
CA ASP A 56 9.86 -0.34 -10.37
C ASP A 56 9.34 -0.02 -8.98
N ASP A 57 8.36 0.89 -8.88
CA ASP A 57 7.76 1.27 -7.61
C ASP A 57 6.93 0.13 -7.02
N ILE A 58 6.24 -0.63 -7.87
CA ILE A 58 5.47 -1.80 -7.43
C ILE A 58 6.40 -2.83 -6.82
N ILE A 59 7.54 -3.08 -7.44
CA ILE A 59 8.53 -4.04 -6.95
C ILE A 59 9.16 -3.57 -5.63
N ASP A 60 9.45 -2.29 -5.52
CA ASP A 60 10.08 -1.71 -4.33
C ASP A 60 9.11 -1.55 -3.16
N PHE A 61 7.82 -1.65 -3.40
CA PHE A 61 6.78 -1.50 -2.37
C PHE A 61 6.80 -2.73 -1.46
N SER A 62 7.69 -2.71 -0.48
CA SER A 62 8.01 -3.89 0.33
C SER A 62 7.50 -3.83 1.75
N SER A 63 6.94 -2.70 2.18
CA SER A 63 6.38 -2.54 3.53
C SER A 63 5.41 -1.38 3.58
N TYR A 64 4.64 -1.31 4.66
CA TYR A 64 3.74 -0.19 4.90
C TYR A 64 4.48 1.15 4.91
N GLU A 65 5.61 1.20 5.60
CA GLU A 65 6.42 2.43 5.67
C GLU A 65 7.05 2.76 4.32
N LYS A 66 7.58 1.76 3.63
CA LYS A 66 8.21 1.97 2.31
C LYS A 66 7.19 2.47 1.29
N GLY A 67 5.97 1.97 1.35
CA GLY A 67 4.89 2.41 0.47
C GLY A 67 4.58 3.89 0.64
N LYS A 68 4.56 4.39 1.87
CA LYS A 68 4.36 5.82 2.13
C LYS A 68 5.48 6.66 1.53
N GLU A 69 6.72 6.21 1.66
CA GLU A 69 7.87 6.89 1.07
C GLU A 69 7.76 6.96 -0.46
N ILE A 70 7.41 5.86 -1.10
CA ILE A 70 7.28 5.79 -2.56
C ILE A 70 6.18 6.74 -3.04
N LEU A 71 5.00 6.69 -2.43
CA LEU A 71 3.87 7.53 -2.83
C LEU A 71 4.16 9.00 -2.60
N SER A 72 4.83 9.33 -1.52
CA SER A 72 5.20 10.71 -1.21
C SER A 72 6.25 11.24 -2.18
N ALA A 73 7.28 10.45 -2.46
CA ALA A 73 8.41 10.88 -3.27
C ALA A 73 8.09 10.91 -4.77
N ASN A 74 7.36 9.92 -5.27
CA ASN A 74 7.19 9.71 -6.70
C ASN A 74 5.82 10.12 -7.23
N TYR A 75 4.81 10.21 -6.37
CA TYR A 75 3.43 10.49 -6.79
C TYR A 75 2.86 11.72 -6.07
N GLN A 76 3.68 12.40 -5.28
CA GLN A 76 3.33 13.67 -4.63
C GLN A 76 2.10 13.55 -3.71
N ILE A 77 1.96 12.40 -3.07
CA ILE A 77 0.89 12.18 -2.10
C ILE A 77 1.39 12.56 -0.72
N GLU A 78 0.71 13.48 -0.07
CA GLU A 78 1.05 13.93 1.28
C GLU A 78 0.27 13.13 2.32
N PHE A 79 0.97 12.63 3.31
CA PHE A 79 0.37 11.89 4.40
C PHE A 79 0.31 12.67 5.71
#